data_eccade3f03f86a6d81777f15b6aa897b
#
_entry.id   eccade3f03f86a6d81777f15b6aa897b
#
_cell.length_a   1.000
_cell.length_b   1.000
_cell.length_c   1.000
_cell.angle_alpha   90.00
_cell.angle_beta   90.00
_cell.angle_gamma   90.00
#
_symmetry.space_group_name_H-M   'P 1'
#
loop_
_entity.id
_entity.type
_entity.pdbx_description
1 polymer ?
#
loop_
_entity_poly.entity_id
_entity_poly.type
_entity_poly.pdbx_seq_one_letter_code
_entity_poly.pdbx_strand_id
1 'polypeptide(L)'
;MTRRGLLATGAVLLGAACSNPLTQPYPEKRLFLLEARRPGGTQPARRGRIVLVREVQAVPGTESRSLQTRLPGGEGRSDFWNEFFAPPAAMVDDALRRWLAESGAASAVLAPGSRARADIAVEPTLTALFADATTPGAPRARVGLSALFLGLDRDPPRILGQVSIEETAPLASLDPAVVAAGLNTALAGALGQMEAALRRFST
;
A
#
# COMPACT_ATOMS: atom_id res chain seq x y z
N MET A 1 -89.96 -24.50 7.38
CA MET A 1 -89.32 -25.58 8.09
C MET A 1 -88.19 -26.12 7.14
N THR A 2 -87.01 -26.06 7.36
CA THR A 2 -86.07 -26.12 8.47
C THR A 2 -84.69 -25.51 8.02
N ARG A 3 -84.12 -24.78 8.95
CA ARG A 3 -82.74 -24.23 8.89
C ARG A 3 -81.69 -25.33 8.74
N ARG A 4 -80.62 -25.09 8.02
CA ARG A 4 -79.25 -25.48 8.46
C ARG A 4 -78.25 -24.65 7.65
N GLY A 5 -77.69 -23.68 8.31
CA GLY A 5 -76.53 -22.93 7.84
C GLY A 5 -75.28 -23.79 7.98
N LEU A 6 -74.41 -23.74 7.03
CA LEU A 6 -73.04 -24.23 7.14
C LEU A 6 -72.12 -23.03 7.07
N LEU A 7 -71.56 -22.70 8.20
CA LEU A 7 -70.44 -21.80 8.34
C LEU A 7 -69.17 -22.48 7.79
N ALA A 8 -68.69 -22.03 6.66
CA ALA A 8 -67.38 -22.40 6.17
C ALA A 8 -66.35 -21.40 6.72
N THR A 9 -65.68 -21.78 7.78
CA THR A 9 -64.58 -21.01 8.37
C THR A 9 -63.33 -21.22 7.52
N GLY A 10 -63.00 -20.21 6.70
CA GLY A 10 -61.73 -20.19 5.96
C GLY A 10 -60.58 -19.90 6.92
N ALA A 11 -59.76 -20.87 7.17
CA ALA A 11 -58.47 -20.69 7.86
C ALA A 11 -57.48 -20.10 6.88
N VAL A 12 -57.21 -18.78 6.99
CA VAL A 12 -56.09 -18.12 6.31
C VAL A 12 -54.81 -18.51 7.04
N LEU A 13 -54.07 -19.43 6.49
CA LEU A 13 -52.70 -19.72 6.89
C LEU A 13 -51.81 -18.55 6.46
N LEU A 14 -51.57 -17.62 7.36
CA LEU A 14 -50.47 -16.65 7.31
C LEU A 14 -49.13 -17.42 7.44
N GLY A 15 -48.57 -17.83 6.30
CA GLY A 15 -47.20 -18.28 6.20
C GLY A 15 -46.27 -17.14 6.53
N ALA A 16 -45.89 -16.96 7.79
CA ALA A 16 -44.75 -16.13 8.17
C ALA A 16 -43.52 -16.70 7.52
N ALA A 17 -43.07 -16.11 6.42
CA ALA A 17 -41.76 -16.34 5.83
C ALA A 17 -40.73 -15.84 6.87
N CYS A 18 -40.28 -16.71 7.75
CA CYS A 18 -39.10 -16.49 8.57
C CYS A 18 -37.91 -16.42 7.61
N SER A 19 -37.60 -15.25 7.12
CA SER A 19 -36.32 -14.99 6.49
C SER A 19 -35.24 -15.26 7.54
N ASN A 20 -34.53 -16.38 7.37
CA ASN A 20 -33.50 -16.82 8.29
C ASN A 20 -32.33 -15.83 8.23
N PRO A 21 -32.06 -15.01 9.27
CA PRO A 21 -30.97 -14.04 9.26
C PRO A 21 -29.59 -14.70 9.18
N LEU A 22 -29.51 -16.03 9.30
CA LEU A 22 -28.29 -16.80 9.22
C LEU A 22 -27.85 -17.12 7.79
N THR A 23 -28.61 -16.72 6.76
CA THR A 23 -28.29 -16.92 5.34
C THR A 23 -27.75 -15.69 4.63
N GLN A 24 -27.50 -14.58 5.35
CA GLN A 24 -26.77 -13.46 4.74
C GLN A 24 -25.32 -13.92 4.52
N PRO A 25 -24.82 -13.90 3.26
CA PRO A 25 -23.42 -14.20 3.00
C PRO A 25 -22.57 -13.22 3.82
N TYR A 26 -21.66 -13.77 4.62
CA TYR A 26 -20.72 -12.97 5.38
C TYR A 26 -19.86 -12.18 4.39
N PRO A 27 -19.77 -10.85 4.50
CA PRO A 27 -18.98 -10.08 3.55
C PRO A 27 -17.52 -10.51 3.61
N GLU A 28 -16.98 -10.91 2.46
CA GLU A 28 -15.58 -11.32 2.36
C GLU A 28 -14.68 -10.08 2.35
N LYS A 29 -13.52 -10.19 3.03
CA LYS A 29 -12.49 -9.16 2.97
C LYS A 29 -11.90 -9.08 1.58
N ARG A 30 -11.77 -7.88 1.04
CA ARG A 30 -11.05 -7.61 -0.20
C ARG A 30 -9.60 -7.29 0.11
N LEU A 31 -8.70 -7.99 -0.56
CA LEU A 31 -7.26 -7.83 -0.35
C LEU A 31 -6.63 -7.15 -1.57
N PHE A 32 -5.83 -6.12 -1.32
CA PHE A 32 -5.19 -5.30 -2.34
C PHE A 32 -3.67 -5.43 -2.27
N LEU A 33 -3.02 -5.37 -3.43
CA LEU A 33 -1.57 -5.44 -3.55
C LEU A 33 -0.98 -4.04 -3.77
N LEU A 34 0.18 -3.81 -3.20
CA LEU A 34 1.04 -2.68 -3.54
C LEU A 34 2.10 -3.16 -4.54
N GLU A 35 1.78 -3.02 -5.83
CA GLU A 35 2.61 -3.47 -6.96
C GLU A 35 2.94 -2.30 -7.87
N ALA A 36 3.77 -1.37 -7.40
CA ALA A 36 4.29 -0.33 -8.26
C ALA A 36 5.23 -0.93 -9.31
N ARG A 37 4.94 -0.69 -10.59
CA ARG A 37 5.76 -1.15 -11.72
C ARG A 37 6.57 0.00 -12.29
N ARG A 38 7.84 -0.27 -12.56
CA ARG A 38 8.74 0.71 -13.16
C ARG A 38 8.36 0.93 -14.64
N PRO A 39 8.13 2.19 -15.09
CA PRO A 39 7.96 2.46 -16.50
C PRO A 39 9.29 2.22 -17.25
N GLY A 40 9.20 1.69 -18.47
CA GLY A 40 10.35 1.45 -19.33
C GLY A 40 11.08 0.12 -19.11
N GLY A 41 10.53 -0.76 -18.25
CA GLY A 41 11.05 -2.13 -18.05
C GLY A 41 12.45 -2.17 -17.43
N THR A 42 13.09 -3.36 -17.52
CA THR A 42 14.42 -3.61 -16.96
C THR A 42 15.51 -2.94 -17.79
N GLN A 43 16.35 -2.16 -17.16
CA GLN A 43 17.54 -1.57 -17.75
C GLN A 43 18.78 -2.46 -17.49
N PRO A 44 19.72 -2.55 -18.41
CA PRO A 44 20.96 -3.27 -18.16
C PRO A 44 21.68 -2.67 -16.96
N ALA A 45 22.14 -3.54 -16.07
CA ALA A 45 22.92 -3.13 -14.91
C ALA A 45 24.19 -2.40 -15.38
N ARG A 46 24.39 -1.18 -14.92
CA ARG A 46 25.62 -0.43 -15.16
C ARG A 46 26.73 -0.98 -14.26
N ARG A 47 27.98 -0.87 -14.70
CA ARG A 47 29.12 -1.00 -13.79
C ARG A 47 28.96 0.08 -12.72
N GLY A 48 28.70 -0.32 -11.48
CA GLY A 48 28.34 0.60 -10.42
C GLY A 48 28.44 -0.08 -9.06
N ARG A 49 27.93 0.60 -8.06
CA ARG A 49 27.98 0.15 -6.67
C ARG A 49 26.96 -0.96 -6.40
N ILE A 50 27.32 -1.85 -5.51
CA ILE A 50 26.42 -2.86 -4.92
C ILE A 50 25.66 -2.18 -3.80
N VAL A 51 24.32 -2.27 -3.84
CA VAL A 51 23.41 -1.57 -2.90
C VAL A 51 22.71 -2.59 -2.02
N LEU A 52 22.84 -2.42 -0.70
CA LEU A 52 22.05 -3.13 0.29
C LEU A 52 20.80 -2.30 0.62
N VAL A 53 19.63 -2.79 0.32
CA VAL A 53 18.37 -2.19 0.78
C VAL A 53 18.00 -2.86 2.10
N ARG A 54 18.06 -2.10 3.21
CA ARG A 54 17.60 -2.55 4.51
C ARG A 54 16.08 -2.66 4.52
N GLU A 55 15.55 -3.38 5.49
CA GLU A 55 14.11 -3.56 5.66
C GLU A 55 13.40 -2.20 5.83
N VAL A 56 12.30 -2.01 5.10
CA VAL A 56 11.49 -0.79 5.20
C VAL A 56 10.84 -0.72 6.57
N GLN A 57 11.15 0.33 7.31
CA GLN A 57 10.48 0.61 8.58
C GLN A 57 9.15 1.34 8.32
N ALA A 58 8.16 1.14 9.18
CA ALA A 58 6.90 1.87 9.14
C ALA A 58 6.81 2.83 10.32
N VAL A 59 6.39 4.08 10.09
CA VAL A 59 6.06 4.97 11.21
C VAL A 59 4.69 4.61 11.79
N PRO A 60 4.40 4.94 13.07
CA PRO A 60 3.08 4.73 13.64
C PRO A 60 1.96 5.29 12.76
N GLY A 61 0.93 4.47 12.51
CA GLY A 61 -0.18 4.80 11.62
C GLY A 61 -0.03 4.33 10.17
N THR A 62 1.16 3.82 9.76
CA THR A 62 1.36 3.18 8.44
C THR A 62 1.54 1.65 8.53
N GLU A 63 1.43 1.09 9.73
CA GLU A 63 1.64 -0.34 10.00
C GLU A 63 0.42 -1.20 9.66
N SER A 64 -0.77 -0.58 9.71
CA SER A 64 -2.03 -1.28 9.52
C SER A 64 -2.20 -1.81 8.10
N ARG A 65 -2.69 -3.03 7.98
CA ARG A 65 -3.09 -3.60 6.70
C ARG A 65 -4.38 -3.00 6.15
N SER A 66 -5.24 -2.43 6.99
CA SER A 66 -6.49 -1.80 6.54
C SER A 66 -6.23 -0.58 5.68
N LEU A 67 -7.01 -0.37 4.63
CA LEU A 67 -6.96 0.87 3.87
C LEU A 67 -7.33 2.05 4.78
N GLN A 68 -6.45 3.02 4.84
CA GLN A 68 -6.59 4.20 5.69
C GLN A 68 -7.10 5.38 4.87
N THR A 69 -8.05 6.13 5.43
CA THR A 69 -8.53 7.39 4.87
C THR A 69 -8.42 8.49 5.91
N ARG A 70 -7.84 9.62 5.53
CA ARG A 70 -7.82 10.83 6.35
C ARG A 70 -8.95 11.75 5.90
N LEU A 71 -9.82 12.14 6.85
CA LEU A 71 -10.99 12.97 6.62
C LEU A 71 -10.76 14.42 7.09
N PRO A 72 -11.65 15.38 6.71
CA PRO A 72 -11.60 16.73 7.26
C PRO A 72 -11.63 16.75 8.78
N GLY A 73 -10.98 17.74 9.39
CA GLY A 73 -10.90 17.87 10.86
C GLY A 73 -9.88 16.95 11.53
N GLY A 74 -9.06 16.20 10.75
CA GLY A 74 -8.03 15.31 11.28
C GLY A 74 -8.53 13.92 11.66
N GLU A 75 -9.77 13.58 11.34
CA GLU A 75 -10.33 12.25 11.56
C GLU A 75 -9.64 11.23 10.65
N GLY A 76 -9.23 10.08 11.22
CA GLY A 76 -8.74 8.91 10.52
C GLY A 76 -9.79 7.80 10.47
N ARG A 77 -10.03 7.22 9.29
CA ARG A 77 -10.91 6.07 9.10
C ARG A 77 -10.14 4.88 8.59
N SER A 78 -10.28 3.74 9.26
CA SER A 78 -9.70 2.46 8.88
C SER A 78 -10.80 1.57 8.29
N ASP A 79 -10.53 0.95 7.14
CA ASP A 79 -11.51 0.08 6.46
C ASP A 79 -11.32 -1.36 6.91
N PHE A 80 -12.30 -1.91 7.62
CA PHE A 80 -12.26 -3.28 8.14
C PHE A 80 -12.35 -4.35 7.05
N TRP A 81 -13.07 -4.06 5.95
CA TRP A 81 -13.35 -5.03 4.89
C TRP A 81 -12.36 -4.96 3.72
N ASN A 82 -11.55 -3.91 3.66
CA ASN A 82 -10.62 -3.67 2.59
C ASN A 82 -9.21 -3.48 3.15
N GLU A 83 -8.33 -4.45 2.88
CA GLU A 83 -7.00 -4.52 3.47
C GLU A 83 -5.93 -4.72 2.40
N PHE A 84 -4.71 -4.40 2.72
CA PHE A 84 -3.56 -4.86 1.96
C PHE A 84 -3.32 -6.36 2.21
N PHE A 85 -2.84 -7.06 1.19
CA PHE A 85 -2.55 -8.50 1.26
C PHE A 85 -1.52 -8.84 2.34
N ALA A 86 -0.52 -8.00 2.53
CA ALA A 86 0.52 -8.13 3.54
C ALA A 86 0.74 -6.78 4.25
N PRO A 87 1.55 -6.71 5.32
CA PRO A 87 1.94 -5.45 5.93
C PRO A 87 2.50 -4.47 4.88
N PRO A 88 2.04 -3.21 4.83
CA PRO A 88 2.42 -2.26 3.79
C PRO A 88 3.94 -2.09 3.65
N ALA A 89 4.67 -1.99 4.76
CA ALA A 89 6.12 -1.85 4.72
C ALA A 89 6.81 -3.02 4.01
N ALA A 90 6.34 -4.26 4.21
CA ALA A 90 6.90 -5.44 3.54
C ALA A 90 6.63 -5.43 2.03
N MET A 91 5.44 -4.95 1.62
CA MET A 91 5.10 -4.83 0.19
C MET A 91 5.89 -3.70 -0.49
N VAL A 92 6.07 -2.56 0.20
CA VAL A 92 6.92 -1.46 -0.27
C VAL A 92 8.38 -1.90 -0.37
N ASP A 93 8.85 -2.71 0.57
CA ASP A 93 10.20 -3.27 0.61
C ASP A 93 10.49 -4.15 -0.63
N ASP A 94 9.57 -5.07 -0.96
CA ASP A 94 9.66 -5.87 -2.18
C ASP A 94 9.60 -5.01 -3.44
N ALA A 95 8.67 -4.06 -3.50
CA ALA A 95 8.53 -3.14 -4.63
C ALA A 95 9.78 -2.28 -4.83
N LEU A 96 10.37 -1.74 -3.76
CA LEU A 96 11.60 -0.92 -3.81
C LEU A 96 12.79 -1.74 -4.32
N ARG A 97 13.02 -2.93 -3.78
CA ARG A 97 14.12 -3.80 -4.23
C ARG A 97 13.99 -4.18 -5.70
N ARG A 98 12.80 -4.61 -6.12
CA ARG A 98 12.52 -4.93 -7.52
C ARG A 98 12.74 -3.71 -8.42
N TRP A 99 12.20 -2.54 -8.05
CA TRP A 99 12.37 -1.30 -8.81
C TRP A 99 13.84 -0.94 -9.00
N LEU A 100 14.62 -0.96 -7.91
CA LEU A 100 16.05 -0.61 -7.97
C LEU A 100 16.86 -1.65 -8.77
N ALA A 101 16.52 -2.93 -8.68
CA ALA A 101 17.16 -3.97 -9.49
C ALA A 101 16.87 -3.79 -10.99
N GLU A 102 15.64 -3.42 -11.35
CA GLU A 102 15.24 -3.16 -12.74
C GLU A 102 15.77 -1.83 -13.28
N SER A 103 16.13 -0.89 -12.42
CA SER A 103 16.50 0.47 -12.80
C SER A 103 17.88 0.58 -13.48
N GLY A 104 18.76 -0.40 -13.26
CA GLY A 104 20.16 -0.32 -13.65
C GLY A 104 20.97 0.76 -12.89
N ALA A 105 20.41 1.33 -11.80
CA ALA A 105 21.11 2.33 -10.97
C ALA A 105 22.19 1.71 -10.08
N ALA A 106 22.14 0.40 -9.87
CA ALA A 106 23.09 -0.38 -9.11
C ALA A 106 23.61 -1.57 -9.96
N SER A 107 24.81 -2.07 -9.69
CA SER A 107 25.32 -3.32 -10.29
C SER A 107 24.63 -4.55 -9.70
N ALA A 108 24.23 -4.48 -8.44
CA ALA A 108 23.40 -5.46 -7.75
C ALA A 108 22.64 -4.82 -6.61
N VAL A 109 21.45 -5.35 -6.32
CA VAL A 109 20.62 -4.95 -5.16
C VAL A 109 20.54 -6.14 -4.22
N LEU A 110 21.01 -5.95 -2.99
CA LEU A 110 21.05 -6.96 -1.95
C LEU A 110 19.89 -6.76 -0.96
N ALA A 111 19.35 -7.87 -0.47
CA ALA A 111 18.44 -7.91 0.66
C ALA A 111 19.22 -8.10 1.98
N PRO A 112 18.60 -7.78 3.15
CA PRO A 112 19.14 -8.11 4.46
C PRO A 112 19.49 -9.61 4.56
N GLY A 113 20.59 -9.92 5.24
CA GLY A 113 21.09 -11.29 5.36
C GLY A 113 21.98 -11.76 4.21
N SER A 114 22.15 -10.97 3.14
CA SER A 114 23.15 -11.26 2.11
C SER A 114 24.57 -11.27 2.70
N ARG A 115 25.39 -12.24 2.27
CA ARG A 115 26.81 -12.32 2.65
C ARG A 115 27.73 -11.50 1.73
N ALA A 116 27.18 -10.97 0.64
CA ALA A 116 27.94 -10.14 -0.28
C ALA A 116 28.24 -8.78 0.35
N ARG A 117 29.41 -8.22 0.05
CA ARG A 117 29.79 -6.88 0.51
C ARG A 117 29.06 -5.84 -0.34
N ALA A 118 28.35 -4.91 0.31
CA ALA A 118 27.73 -3.77 -0.33
C ALA A 118 28.62 -2.52 -0.22
N ASP A 119 28.48 -1.61 -1.17
CA ASP A 119 29.16 -0.31 -1.18
C ASP A 119 28.29 0.77 -0.54
N ILE A 120 26.95 0.65 -0.70
CA ILE A 120 25.97 1.59 -0.18
C ILE A 120 24.88 0.81 0.56
N ALA A 121 24.46 1.30 1.71
CA ALA A 121 23.21 0.89 2.35
C ALA A 121 22.16 1.97 2.18
N VAL A 122 20.91 1.55 1.94
CA VAL A 122 19.72 2.39 1.95
C VAL A 122 18.85 1.95 3.12
N GLU A 123 18.50 2.87 4.00
CA GLU A 123 17.62 2.67 5.15
C GLU A 123 16.28 3.38 4.90
N PRO A 124 15.31 2.69 4.30
CA PRO A 124 14.05 3.29 3.91
C PRO A 124 13.03 3.24 5.04
N THR A 125 12.15 4.25 5.08
CA THR A 125 11.02 4.33 6.01
C THR A 125 9.76 4.75 5.26
N LEU A 126 8.67 4.03 5.47
CA LEU A 126 7.34 4.39 4.99
C LEU A 126 6.72 5.39 5.97
N THR A 127 6.54 6.63 5.52
CA THR A 127 6.09 7.75 6.38
C THR A 127 4.62 8.12 6.18
N ALA A 128 4.03 7.74 5.04
CA ALA A 128 2.61 7.96 4.74
C ALA A 128 2.10 6.91 3.76
N LEU A 129 0.88 6.40 3.97
CA LEU A 129 0.16 5.51 3.04
C LEU A 129 -1.35 5.58 3.35
N PHE A 130 -2.07 6.48 2.69
CA PHE A 130 -3.50 6.67 2.95
C PHE A 130 -4.20 7.42 1.80
N ALA A 131 -5.55 7.33 1.77
CA ALA A 131 -6.37 8.22 0.97
C ALA A 131 -6.58 9.53 1.75
N ASP A 132 -6.18 10.65 1.17
CA ASP A 132 -6.38 11.98 1.72
C ASP A 132 -7.68 12.58 1.15
N ALA A 133 -8.70 12.67 1.97
CA ALA A 133 -10.00 13.28 1.66
C ALA A 133 -10.23 14.55 2.49
N THR A 134 -9.18 15.18 3.02
CA THR A 134 -9.28 16.42 3.79
C THR A 134 -9.81 17.59 2.99
N THR A 135 -9.58 17.59 1.66
CA THR A 135 -10.16 18.56 0.74
C THR A 135 -11.43 17.99 0.11
N PRO A 136 -12.63 18.57 0.40
CA PRO A 136 -13.88 18.11 -0.17
C PRO A 136 -13.86 18.10 -1.71
N GLY A 137 -14.33 17.00 -2.31
CA GLY A 137 -14.42 16.86 -3.77
C GLY A 137 -13.09 16.63 -4.51
N ALA A 138 -11.96 16.60 -3.81
CA ALA A 138 -10.64 16.40 -4.41
C ALA A 138 -9.78 15.38 -3.63
N PRO A 139 -10.27 14.14 -3.42
CA PRO A 139 -9.50 13.14 -2.70
C PRO A 139 -8.24 12.73 -3.47
N ARG A 140 -7.19 12.38 -2.75
CA ARG A 140 -5.90 11.96 -3.31
C ARG A 140 -5.37 10.74 -2.59
N ALA A 141 -4.71 9.83 -3.29
CA ALA A 141 -3.82 8.87 -2.67
C ALA A 141 -2.52 9.59 -2.27
N ARG A 142 -1.99 9.29 -1.10
CA ARG A 142 -0.74 9.87 -0.59
C ARG A 142 0.21 8.75 -0.16
N VAL A 143 1.45 8.82 -0.64
CA VAL A 143 2.55 7.93 -0.26
C VAL A 143 3.74 8.79 0.15
N GLY A 144 4.27 8.53 1.34
CA GLY A 144 5.48 9.15 1.86
C GLY A 144 6.57 8.10 2.09
N LEU A 145 7.76 8.38 1.59
CA LEU A 145 8.96 7.59 1.85
C LEU A 145 10.10 8.51 2.31
N SER A 146 10.89 8.07 3.26
CA SER A 146 12.18 8.68 3.55
C SER A 146 13.27 7.63 3.46
N ALA A 147 14.50 8.03 3.19
CA ALA A 147 15.63 7.13 3.22
C ALA A 147 16.92 7.83 3.62
N LEU A 148 17.73 7.13 4.41
CA LEU A 148 19.11 7.47 4.68
C LEU A 148 20.01 6.61 3.77
N PHE A 149 20.99 7.26 3.13
CA PHE A 149 21.99 6.61 2.28
C PHE A 149 23.34 6.63 2.99
N LEU A 150 23.94 5.43 3.14
CA LEU A 150 25.19 5.23 3.84
C LEU A 150 26.24 4.64 2.91
N GLY A 151 27.42 5.23 2.84
CA GLY A 151 28.61 4.62 2.24
C GLY A 151 29.25 3.63 3.20
N LEU A 152 29.44 2.39 2.75
CA LEU A 152 29.99 1.29 3.53
C LEU A 152 31.49 1.05 3.26
N ASP A 153 32.16 2.05 2.68
CA ASP A 153 33.59 2.03 2.37
C ASP A 153 34.50 2.14 3.59
N ARG A 154 33.95 2.49 4.75
CA ARG A 154 34.65 2.62 6.03
C ARG A 154 33.78 2.29 7.24
N ASP A 155 34.40 2.13 8.41
CA ASP A 155 33.75 1.96 9.70
C ASP A 155 34.11 3.14 10.63
N PRO A 156 33.15 3.90 11.21
CA PRO A 156 31.72 3.80 10.97
C PRO A 156 31.31 4.23 9.54
N PRO A 157 30.15 3.76 9.03
CA PRO A 157 29.61 4.14 7.73
C PRO A 157 29.46 5.66 7.58
N ARG A 158 29.72 6.15 6.37
CA ARG A 158 29.58 7.58 6.06
C ARG A 158 28.16 7.88 5.60
N ILE A 159 27.52 8.92 6.16
CA ILE A 159 26.26 9.43 5.63
C ILE A 159 26.54 10.08 4.27
N LEU A 160 25.89 9.57 3.22
CA LEU A 160 25.94 10.13 1.87
C LEU A 160 24.85 11.19 1.68
N GLY A 161 23.69 10.99 2.29
CA GLY A 161 22.59 11.92 2.28
C GLY A 161 21.30 11.30 2.79
N GLN A 162 20.28 12.13 2.92
CA GLN A 162 18.93 11.74 3.30
C GLN A 162 17.94 12.35 2.32
N VAL A 163 16.85 11.65 2.05
CA VAL A 163 15.73 12.16 1.24
C VAL A 163 14.43 11.98 2.00
N SER A 164 13.51 12.91 1.76
CA SER A 164 12.10 12.80 2.15
C SER A 164 11.28 13.02 0.89
N ILE A 165 10.44 12.08 0.57
CA ILE A 165 9.66 12.00 -0.65
C ILE A 165 8.20 11.93 -0.27
N GLU A 166 7.38 12.75 -0.89
CA GLU A 166 5.94 12.72 -0.75
C GLU A 166 5.30 12.79 -2.13
N GLU A 167 4.54 11.77 -2.48
CA GLU A 167 3.85 11.66 -3.76
C GLU A 167 2.36 11.54 -3.59
N THR A 168 1.63 12.13 -4.52
CA THR A 168 0.17 12.06 -4.53
C THR A 168 -0.37 11.70 -5.90
N ALA A 169 -1.48 10.96 -5.93
CA ALA A 169 -2.25 10.71 -7.14
C ALA A 169 -3.72 11.10 -6.92
N PRO A 170 -4.38 11.77 -7.87
CA PRO A 170 -5.80 12.10 -7.74
C PRO A 170 -6.65 10.83 -7.70
N LEU A 171 -7.73 10.86 -6.93
CA LEU A 171 -8.70 9.78 -6.83
C LEU A 171 -10.04 10.24 -7.39
N ALA A 172 -10.64 9.43 -8.26
CA ALA A 172 -11.99 9.70 -8.77
C ALA A 172 -13.08 9.48 -7.70
N SER A 173 -12.80 8.62 -6.71
CA SER A 173 -13.68 8.34 -5.58
C SER A 173 -12.88 7.70 -4.44
N LEU A 174 -13.56 7.46 -3.30
CA LEU A 174 -13.02 6.69 -2.18
C LEU A 174 -13.38 5.19 -2.26
N ASP A 175 -13.80 4.68 -3.43
CA ASP A 175 -13.93 3.23 -3.61
C ASP A 175 -12.57 2.55 -3.34
N PRO A 176 -12.54 1.46 -2.57
CA PRO A 176 -11.31 0.80 -2.17
C PRO A 176 -10.40 0.39 -3.33
N ALA A 177 -10.96 -0.02 -4.49
CA ALA A 177 -10.15 -0.37 -5.65
C ALA A 177 -9.52 0.88 -6.31
N VAL A 178 -10.25 2.00 -6.33
CA VAL A 178 -9.73 3.30 -6.81
C VAL A 178 -8.63 3.80 -5.88
N VAL A 179 -8.83 3.69 -4.57
CA VAL A 179 -7.82 4.05 -3.57
C VAL A 179 -6.55 3.21 -3.74
N ALA A 180 -6.68 1.88 -3.84
CA ALA A 180 -5.54 0.99 -4.02
C ALA A 180 -4.77 1.28 -5.32
N ALA A 181 -5.48 1.54 -6.43
CA ALA A 181 -4.86 1.92 -7.71
C ALA A 181 -4.12 3.27 -7.61
N GLY A 182 -4.73 4.26 -6.95
CA GLY A 182 -4.10 5.56 -6.70
C GLY A 182 -2.85 5.46 -5.83
N LEU A 183 -2.89 4.62 -4.78
CA LEU A 183 -1.71 4.37 -3.93
C LEU A 183 -0.58 3.69 -4.70
N ASN A 184 -0.89 2.78 -5.62
CA ASN A 184 0.11 2.19 -6.52
C ASN A 184 0.74 3.24 -7.46
N THR A 185 -0.07 4.16 -7.98
CA THR A 185 0.42 5.26 -8.82
C THR A 185 1.35 6.20 -8.03
N ALA A 186 0.93 6.62 -6.84
CA ALA A 186 1.75 7.47 -5.97
C ALA A 186 3.03 6.74 -5.52
N LEU A 187 2.95 5.44 -5.21
CA LEU A 187 4.13 4.63 -4.88
C LEU A 187 5.12 4.57 -6.04
N ALA A 188 4.65 4.40 -7.27
CA ALA A 188 5.52 4.40 -8.45
C ALA A 188 6.27 5.74 -8.60
N GLY A 189 5.62 6.86 -8.36
CA GLY A 189 6.25 8.18 -8.31
C GLY A 189 7.34 8.27 -7.22
N ALA A 190 7.01 7.82 -6.01
CA ALA A 190 7.96 7.83 -4.89
C ALA A 190 9.18 6.92 -5.14
N LEU A 191 8.98 5.74 -5.72
CA LEU A 191 10.09 4.84 -6.10
C LEU A 191 10.97 5.43 -7.21
N GLY A 192 10.38 6.16 -8.15
CA GLY A 192 11.13 6.90 -9.16
C GLY A 192 12.05 7.98 -8.57
N GLN A 193 11.56 8.72 -7.57
CA GLN A 193 12.39 9.69 -6.84
C GLN A 193 13.47 8.99 -5.99
N MET A 194 13.18 7.83 -5.40
CA MET A 194 14.17 7.02 -4.68
C MET A 194 15.28 6.55 -5.61
N GLU A 195 14.94 6.08 -6.83
CA GLU A 195 15.91 5.74 -7.88
C GLU A 195 16.81 6.94 -8.23
N ALA A 196 16.20 8.12 -8.44
CA ALA A 196 16.95 9.33 -8.75
C ALA A 196 17.89 9.74 -7.61
N ALA A 197 17.47 9.57 -6.35
CA ALA A 197 18.32 9.81 -5.19
C ALA A 197 19.50 8.83 -5.15
N LEU A 198 19.25 7.53 -5.35
CA LEU A 198 20.31 6.54 -5.40
C LEU A 198 21.36 6.88 -6.47
N ARG A 199 20.93 7.28 -7.68
CA ARG A 199 21.84 7.67 -8.76
C ARG A 199 22.75 8.83 -8.36
N ARG A 200 22.26 9.82 -7.60
CA ARG A 200 23.06 10.96 -7.10
C ARG A 200 24.14 10.52 -6.11
N PHE A 201 23.86 9.54 -5.27
CA PHE A 201 24.77 9.06 -4.23
C PHE A 201 25.67 7.88 -4.68
N SER A 202 25.43 7.35 -5.88
CA SER A 202 26.21 6.25 -6.46
C SER A 202 27.35 6.71 -7.39
N THR A 203 27.47 8.00 -7.63
CA THR A 203 28.56 8.62 -8.43
C THR A 203 29.84 8.87 -7.56
#